data_d2d838686ee1a9cfb135dc7556903f85
#
_entry.id   d2d838686ee1a9cfb135dc7556903f85
#
_cell.length_a   1.000
_cell.length_b   1.000
_cell.length_c   1.000
_cell.angle_alpha   90.00
_cell.angle_beta   90.00
_cell.angle_gamma   90.00
#
_symmetry.space_group_name_H-M   'P 1'
#
loop_
_entity.id
_entity.type
_entity.pdbx_description
1 polymer ?
#
loop_
_entity_poly.entity_id
_entity_poly.type
_entity_poly.pdbx_seq_one_letter_code
_entity_poly.pdbx_strand_id
1 'polypeptide(L)'
;DEAENAEPQPVDIDAMLLYGYEGVTPAALEQYVTALRADEQGFIIVDENYNEVEELPVFAAPAEAADEAEADDAEKEADDAEPAAPKLADGTLLLAREASVEGRLFQVRLTWQEEKGACTVEISCPQAAFPEEPMMNTGSAMDYVEQMKPSDLGLPGESMEEYHTYSQGGNVVIDGKVFRKFTVYSIDEVTNTNDFVGVFVMSGNGRTIYRQDQETGELTPVKQ
;
A
#
# COMPACT_ATOMS: atom_id res chain seq x y z
N ASP A 1 -2.49 46.74 -11.40
CA ASP A 1 -3.67 45.90 -11.62
C ASP A 1 -3.49 44.95 -12.82
N GLU A 2 -2.32 44.32 -12.94
CA GLU A 2 -2.04 43.29 -13.97
C GLU A 2 -2.13 41.83 -13.42
N ALA A 3 -2.55 41.62 -12.19
CA ALA A 3 -2.59 40.31 -11.57
C ALA A 3 -3.94 39.58 -11.70
N GLU A 4 -4.95 40.17 -12.32
CA GLU A 4 -6.34 39.65 -12.33
C GLU A 4 -6.72 38.83 -13.57
N ASN A 5 -5.81 38.62 -14.52
CA ASN A 5 -6.08 37.88 -15.77
C ASN A 5 -5.03 36.82 -16.12
N ALA A 6 -4.36 36.22 -15.13
CA ALA A 6 -3.59 35.02 -15.41
C ALA A 6 -4.57 33.85 -15.64
N GLU A 7 -4.69 33.40 -16.91
CA GLU A 7 -5.38 32.14 -17.19
C GLU A 7 -4.79 31.04 -16.29
N PRO A 8 -5.64 30.24 -15.66
CA PRO A 8 -5.14 29.14 -14.83
C PRO A 8 -4.26 28.24 -15.70
N GLN A 9 -2.99 28.11 -15.29
CA GLN A 9 -2.07 27.20 -15.98
C GLN A 9 -2.67 25.79 -15.92
N PRO A 10 -2.63 25.05 -17.05
CA PRO A 10 -3.10 23.67 -17.04
C PRO A 10 -2.34 22.88 -15.98
N VAL A 11 -3.05 22.28 -15.04
CA VAL A 11 -2.46 21.42 -14.03
C VAL A 11 -1.98 20.15 -14.75
N ASP A 12 -0.67 19.84 -14.61
CA ASP A 12 -0.16 18.56 -15.06
C ASP A 12 -0.73 17.46 -14.14
N ILE A 13 -1.69 16.71 -14.66
CA ILE A 13 -2.42 15.68 -13.90
C ILE A 13 -1.52 14.50 -13.54
N ASP A 14 -0.39 14.31 -14.22
CA ASP A 14 0.60 13.28 -13.93
C ASP A 14 1.68 13.78 -12.95
N ALA A 15 1.64 15.06 -12.58
CA ALA A 15 2.58 15.61 -11.60
C ALA A 15 2.30 15.05 -10.19
N MET A 16 3.37 14.69 -9.51
CA MET A 16 3.37 14.37 -8.08
C MET A 16 3.80 15.59 -7.29
N LEU A 17 2.99 15.98 -6.31
CA LEU A 17 3.32 17.06 -5.37
C LEU A 17 3.83 16.44 -4.07
N LEU A 18 4.92 16.97 -3.55
CA LEU A 18 5.55 16.50 -2.32
C LEU A 18 5.74 17.64 -1.34
N TYR A 19 5.21 17.50 -0.14
CA TYR A 19 5.33 18.47 0.94
C TYR A 19 5.96 17.81 2.17
N GLY A 20 6.92 18.48 2.80
CA GLY A 20 7.54 18.05 4.05
C GLY A 20 7.16 18.97 5.20
N TYR A 21 6.84 18.38 6.35
CA TYR A 21 6.50 19.07 7.59
C TYR A 21 7.37 18.55 8.73
N GLU A 22 7.76 19.42 9.66
CA GLU A 22 8.48 19.08 10.87
C GLU A 22 7.65 19.48 12.11
N GLY A 23 7.93 18.87 13.25
CA GLY A 23 7.21 19.14 14.50
C GLY A 23 5.74 18.67 14.47
N VAL A 24 5.44 17.67 13.66
CA VAL A 24 4.09 17.12 13.53
C VAL A 24 3.78 16.26 14.76
N THR A 25 2.59 16.43 15.31
CA THR A 25 2.10 15.65 16.45
C THR A 25 1.08 14.62 16.02
N PRO A 26 0.86 13.52 16.79
CA PRO A 26 -0.19 12.55 16.52
C PRO A 26 -1.57 13.20 16.35
N ALA A 27 -1.92 14.15 17.20
CA ALA A 27 -3.19 14.87 17.15
C ALA A 27 -3.35 15.69 15.85
N ALA A 28 -2.26 16.29 15.35
CA ALA A 28 -2.29 17.05 14.09
C ALA A 28 -2.54 16.11 12.89
N LEU A 29 -1.91 14.92 12.86
CA LEU A 29 -2.17 13.91 11.82
C LEU A 29 -3.61 13.41 11.88
N GLU A 30 -4.13 13.10 13.06
CA GLU A 30 -5.50 12.65 13.24
C GLU A 30 -6.51 13.69 12.74
N GLN A 31 -6.30 14.97 13.08
CA GLN A 31 -7.13 16.06 12.59
C GLN A 31 -7.06 16.20 11.06
N TYR A 32 -5.87 16.09 10.48
CA TYR A 32 -5.69 16.19 9.03
C TYR A 32 -6.39 15.03 8.30
N VAL A 33 -6.23 13.79 8.76
CA VAL A 33 -6.90 12.62 8.20
C VAL A 33 -8.43 12.72 8.36
N THR A 34 -8.91 13.20 9.52
CA THR A 34 -10.33 13.43 9.75
C THR A 34 -10.88 14.46 8.77
N ALA A 35 -10.15 15.55 8.52
CA ALA A 35 -10.56 16.58 7.56
C ALA A 35 -10.64 16.04 6.12
N LEU A 36 -9.69 15.18 5.70
CA LEU A 36 -9.72 14.55 4.38
C LEU A 36 -10.89 13.56 4.23
N ARG A 37 -11.26 12.88 5.32
CA ARG A 37 -12.36 11.91 5.33
C ARG A 37 -13.75 12.54 5.48
N ALA A 38 -13.82 13.85 5.78
CA ALA A 38 -15.10 14.55 5.84
C ALA A 38 -15.87 14.43 4.51
N ASP A 39 -17.20 14.36 4.58
CA ASP A 39 -18.08 14.13 3.42
C ASP A 39 -17.80 15.08 2.24
N GLU A 40 -17.40 16.31 2.53
CA GLU A 40 -17.08 17.33 1.51
C GLU A 40 -15.82 16.95 0.68
N GLN A 41 -14.86 16.24 1.28
CA GLN A 41 -13.63 15.82 0.62
C GLN A 41 -13.73 14.40 0.05
N GLY A 42 -14.47 13.52 0.71
CA GLY A 42 -14.81 12.18 0.25
C GLY A 42 -13.65 11.20 0.11
N PHE A 43 -12.55 11.42 0.86
CA PHE A 43 -11.46 10.45 0.89
C PHE A 43 -11.79 9.26 1.77
N ILE A 44 -11.43 8.06 1.33
CA ILE A 44 -11.43 6.84 2.14
C ILE A 44 -9.99 6.39 2.37
N ILE A 45 -9.76 5.68 3.47
CA ILE A 45 -8.48 5.02 3.72
C ILE A 45 -8.44 3.77 2.86
N VAL A 46 -7.30 3.54 2.21
CA VAL A 46 -7.11 2.38 1.35
C VAL A 46 -5.75 1.73 1.59
N ASP A 47 -5.68 0.45 1.29
CA ASP A 47 -4.42 -0.26 1.18
C ASP A 47 -3.72 0.03 -0.17
N GLU A 48 -2.57 -0.61 -0.42
CA GLU A 48 -1.80 -0.46 -1.67
C GLU A 48 -2.54 -0.97 -2.92
N ASN A 49 -3.63 -1.72 -2.75
CA ASN A 49 -4.49 -2.23 -3.82
C ASN A 49 -5.79 -1.44 -3.96
N TYR A 50 -5.90 -0.33 -3.23
CA TYR A 50 -7.10 0.51 -3.15
C TYR A 50 -8.32 -0.18 -2.53
N ASN A 51 -8.15 -1.29 -1.77
CA ASN A 51 -9.21 -1.79 -0.93
C ASN A 51 -9.45 -0.82 0.23
N GLU A 52 -10.73 -0.58 0.55
CA GLU A 52 -11.07 0.24 1.71
C GLU A 52 -10.60 -0.42 3.01
N VAL A 53 -10.00 0.37 3.88
CA VAL A 53 -9.56 -0.01 5.22
C VAL A 53 -10.36 0.81 6.23
N GLU A 54 -11.08 0.12 7.10
CA GLU A 54 -11.94 0.79 8.10
C GLU A 54 -11.12 1.36 9.27
N GLU A 55 -10.01 0.70 9.63
CA GLU A 55 -9.21 1.06 10.79
C GLU A 55 -8.25 2.22 10.51
N LEU A 56 -8.27 3.20 11.41
CA LEU A 56 -7.25 4.26 11.43
C LEU A 56 -5.94 3.69 12.02
N PRO A 57 -4.79 4.05 11.45
CA PRO A 57 -3.51 3.71 12.06
C PRO A 57 -3.35 4.41 13.40
N VAL A 58 -2.58 3.81 14.29
CA VAL A 58 -2.19 4.43 15.55
C VAL A 58 -1.08 5.44 15.26
N PHE A 59 -1.34 6.73 15.42
CA PHE A 59 -0.36 7.78 15.19
C PHE A 59 0.61 7.99 16.35
N ALA A 60 0.21 7.63 17.58
CA ALA A 60 1.04 7.77 18.77
C ALA A 60 1.86 6.50 19.01
N ALA A 61 3.14 6.66 19.34
CA ALA A 61 3.94 5.56 19.86
C ALA A 61 3.33 5.05 21.17
N PRO A 62 3.34 3.73 21.44
CA PRO A 62 2.93 3.20 22.71
C PRO A 62 3.76 3.87 23.81
N ALA A 63 3.09 4.32 24.89
CA ALA A 63 3.80 4.81 26.04
C ALA A 63 4.75 3.70 26.51
N GLU A 64 6.06 3.96 26.47
CA GLU A 64 7.02 3.03 27.07
C GLU A 64 6.54 2.74 28.48
N ALA A 65 6.29 1.47 28.79
CA ALA A 65 6.00 1.06 30.15
C ALA A 65 7.14 1.58 31.00
N ALA A 66 6.85 2.51 31.91
CA ALA A 66 7.84 3.04 32.83
C ALA A 66 8.53 1.83 33.45
N ASP A 67 9.83 1.66 33.15
CA ASP A 67 10.66 0.62 33.73
C ASP A 67 10.35 0.61 35.23
N GLU A 68 9.93 -0.54 35.76
CA GLU A 68 9.82 -0.78 37.19
C GLU A 68 11.24 -0.71 37.76
N ALA A 69 11.82 0.49 37.82
CA ALA A 69 13.02 0.76 38.57
C ALA A 69 12.65 0.68 40.03
N GLU A 70 13.22 -0.34 40.68
CA GLU A 70 13.23 -0.64 42.09
C GLU A 70 13.03 0.60 42.96
N ALA A 71 11.97 0.54 43.75
CA ALA A 71 11.73 1.48 44.83
C ALA A 71 12.87 1.40 45.83
N ASP A 72 13.81 2.31 45.79
CA ASP A 72 14.68 2.66 46.90
C ASP A 72 14.44 4.12 47.30
N ASP A 73 14.07 4.21 48.54
CA ASP A 73 13.65 5.28 49.39
C ASP A 73 14.36 6.63 49.10
N ALA A 74 13.66 7.57 48.48
CA ALA A 74 13.96 9.01 48.64
C ALA A 74 12.69 9.86 48.33
N GLU A 75 12.13 10.45 49.39
CA GLU A 75 11.22 11.57 49.29
C GLU A 75 11.84 12.66 48.39
N LYS A 76 11.34 12.76 47.14
CA LYS A 76 11.55 13.92 46.27
C LYS A 76 10.20 14.54 45.96
N GLU A 77 10.12 15.81 46.31
CA GLU A 77 9.01 16.72 46.05
C GLU A 77 8.45 16.48 44.64
N ALA A 78 7.13 16.25 44.56
CA ALA A 78 6.38 16.16 43.33
C ALA A 78 6.43 17.54 42.64
N ASP A 79 7.42 17.73 41.78
CA ASP A 79 7.41 18.82 40.81
C ASP A 79 6.33 18.48 39.78
N ASP A 80 5.45 19.44 39.48
CA ASP A 80 4.37 19.37 38.48
C ASP A 80 4.96 19.13 37.08
N ALA A 81 5.44 17.92 36.81
CA ALA A 81 5.86 17.53 35.46
C ALA A 81 4.58 17.36 34.62
N GLU A 82 4.30 18.30 33.73
CA GLU A 82 3.30 18.10 32.69
C GLU A 82 3.56 16.75 32.00
N PRO A 83 2.50 15.92 31.80
CA PRO A 83 2.66 14.65 31.13
C PRO A 83 3.30 14.90 29.75
N ALA A 84 4.40 14.21 29.47
CA ALA A 84 5.10 14.33 28.20
C ALA A 84 4.12 14.12 27.06
N ALA A 85 4.11 15.04 26.10
CA ALA A 85 3.25 14.90 24.91
C ALA A 85 3.52 13.56 24.21
N PRO A 86 2.49 12.86 23.76
CA PRO A 86 2.67 11.57 23.09
C PRO A 86 3.55 11.74 21.86
N LYS A 87 4.57 10.88 21.75
CA LYS A 87 5.48 10.87 20.60
C LYS A 87 4.76 10.26 19.39
N LEU A 88 5.19 10.66 18.21
CA LEU A 88 4.70 10.11 16.95
C LEU A 88 5.28 8.70 16.76
N ALA A 89 4.48 7.74 16.34
CA ALA A 89 4.98 6.44 15.85
C ALA A 89 5.44 6.58 14.39
N ASP A 90 6.28 5.65 13.93
CA ASP A 90 6.56 5.56 12.49
C ASP A 90 5.34 4.97 11.75
N GLY A 91 5.06 5.47 10.56
CA GLY A 91 3.95 4.92 9.79
C GLY A 91 3.72 5.56 8.43
N THR A 92 2.82 4.94 7.70
CA THR A 92 2.33 5.42 6.42
C THR A 92 0.82 5.20 6.31
N LEU A 93 0.15 6.07 5.58
CA LEU A 93 -1.28 5.99 5.31
C LEU A 93 -1.55 6.45 3.88
N LEU A 94 -2.39 5.71 3.18
CA LEU A 94 -2.87 6.08 1.87
C LEU A 94 -4.37 6.39 1.95
N LEU A 95 -4.74 7.57 1.46
CA LEU A 95 -6.13 7.96 1.27
C LEU A 95 -6.37 8.18 -0.22
N ALA A 96 -7.55 7.79 -0.68
CA ALA A 96 -7.92 7.99 -2.07
C ALA A 96 -9.40 8.36 -2.20
N ARG A 97 -9.72 9.03 -3.31
CA ARG A 97 -11.09 9.26 -3.78
C ARG A 97 -11.11 9.24 -5.30
N GLU A 98 -12.27 9.08 -5.89
CA GLU A 98 -12.42 9.26 -7.33
C GLU A 98 -11.99 10.67 -7.74
N ALA A 99 -11.21 10.75 -8.80
CA ALA A 99 -10.86 12.03 -9.40
C ALA A 99 -12.01 12.50 -10.32
N SER A 100 -12.01 13.80 -10.62
CA SER A 100 -12.94 14.35 -11.63
C SER A 100 -12.64 13.89 -13.06
N VAL A 101 -11.46 13.25 -13.26
CA VAL A 101 -11.04 12.67 -14.52
C VAL A 101 -11.29 11.17 -14.46
N GLU A 102 -12.07 10.65 -15.41
CA GLU A 102 -12.44 9.24 -15.49
C GLU A 102 -11.20 8.32 -15.53
N GLY A 103 -11.27 7.20 -14.81
CA GLY A 103 -10.20 6.21 -14.73
C GLY A 103 -9.01 6.63 -13.88
N ARG A 104 -9.16 7.64 -13.04
CA ARG A 104 -8.12 8.09 -12.11
C ARG A 104 -8.62 8.21 -10.68
N LEU A 105 -7.74 7.96 -9.74
CA LEU A 105 -7.94 8.25 -8.32
C LEU A 105 -7.08 9.45 -7.93
N PHE A 106 -7.66 10.34 -7.14
CA PHE A 106 -6.90 11.38 -6.45
C PHE A 106 -6.45 10.80 -5.11
N GLN A 107 -5.14 10.71 -4.88
CA GLN A 107 -4.59 10.09 -3.69
C GLN A 107 -3.71 11.03 -2.89
N VAL A 108 -3.72 10.81 -1.59
CA VAL A 108 -2.86 11.46 -0.61
C VAL A 108 -2.14 10.37 0.19
N ARG A 109 -0.83 10.30 0.08
CA ARG A 109 0.00 9.41 0.89
C ARG A 109 0.65 10.24 1.98
N LEU A 110 0.48 9.81 3.22
CA LEU A 110 1.15 10.35 4.39
C LEU A 110 2.24 9.38 4.84
N THR A 111 3.43 9.86 5.09
CA THR A 111 4.51 9.08 5.71
C THR A 111 5.08 9.90 6.85
N TRP A 112 5.13 9.35 8.05
CA TRP A 112 5.62 10.06 9.23
C TRP A 112 6.68 9.25 9.98
N GLN A 113 7.56 9.95 10.68
CA GLN A 113 8.71 9.38 11.37
C GLN A 113 8.81 9.94 12.79
N GLU A 114 9.01 9.04 13.77
CA GLU A 114 9.13 9.38 15.18
C GLU A 114 10.33 10.28 15.47
N GLU A 115 11.53 9.87 14.99
CA GLU A 115 12.79 10.53 15.35
C GLU A 115 12.82 12.02 15.06
N LYS A 116 12.10 12.48 14.04
CA LYS A 116 12.13 13.87 13.58
C LYS A 116 10.83 14.62 13.83
N GLY A 117 9.77 13.94 14.27
CA GLY A 117 8.43 14.49 14.21
C GLY A 117 8.08 14.97 12.79
N ALA A 118 8.62 14.29 11.78
CA ALA A 118 8.50 14.67 10.40
C ALA A 118 7.34 13.95 9.73
N CYS A 119 6.62 14.65 8.85
CA CYS A 119 5.61 14.07 8.00
C CYS A 119 5.80 14.51 6.56
N THR A 120 5.76 13.57 5.64
CA THR A 120 5.74 13.83 4.20
C THR A 120 4.32 13.58 3.68
N VAL A 121 3.81 14.53 2.91
CA VAL A 121 2.52 14.45 2.22
C VAL A 121 2.80 14.40 0.72
N GLU A 122 2.49 13.26 0.10
CA GLU A 122 2.56 13.07 -1.35
C GLU A 122 1.13 13.13 -1.91
N ILE A 123 0.93 13.95 -2.93
CA ILE A 123 -0.36 14.08 -3.62
C ILE A 123 -0.13 13.72 -5.08
N SER A 124 -0.95 12.82 -5.61
CA SER A 124 -0.88 12.37 -7.00
C SER A 124 -2.25 11.96 -7.54
N CYS A 125 -2.34 11.77 -8.86
CA CYS A 125 -3.55 11.40 -9.55
C CYS A 125 -3.30 10.25 -10.54
N PRO A 126 -2.93 9.05 -10.04
CA PRO A 126 -2.60 7.91 -10.89
C PRO A 126 -3.80 7.42 -11.69
N GLN A 127 -3.50 6.72 -12.79
CA GLN A 127 -4.48 5.89 -13.49
C GLN A 127 -4.77 4.67 -12.59
N ALA A 128 -5.89 4.71 -11.91
CA ALA A 128 -6.34 3.67 -11.00
C ALA A 128 -7.86 3.80 -10.78
N ALA A 129 -8.46 2.74 -10.28
CA ALA A 129 -9.85 2.70 -9.87
C ALA A 129 -9.98 1.89 -8.58
N PHE A 130 -11.03 2.15 -7.81
CA PHE A 130 -11.38 1.26 -6.70
C PHE A 130 -11.75 -0.12 -7.23
N PRO A 131 -11.29 -1.20 -6.61
CA PRO A 131 -11.66 -2.54 -7.04
C PRO A 131 -13.15 -2.80 -6.78
N GLU A 132 -13.83 -3.43 -7.74
CA GLU A 132 -15.24 -3.85 -7.58
C GLU A 132 -15.40 -4.91 -6.46
N GLU A 133 -14.37 -5.73 -6.26
CA GLU A 133 -14.30 -6.74 -5.19
C GLU A 133 -12.96 -6.58 -4.48
N PRO A 134 -12.88 -6.80 -3.15
CA PRO A 134 -11.63 -6.69 -2.41
C PRO A 134 -10.50 -7.52 -3.04
N MET A 135 -9.37 -6.89 -3.23
CA MET A 135 -8.17 -7.53 -3.75
C MET A 135 -7.34 -8.11 -2.61
N MET A 136 -6.85 -9.32 -2.77
CA MET A 136 -5.87 -9.90 -1.84
C MET A 136 -4.63 -8.99 -1.77
N ASN A 137 -4.07 -8.80 -0.59
CA ASN A 137 -2.76 -8.18 -0.46
C ASN A 137 -1.67 -9.10 -1.07
N THR A 138 -0.44 -8.59 -1.22
CA THR A 138 0.65 -9.34 -1.87
C THR A 138 0.95 -10.66 -1.16
N GLY A 139 1.00 -10.67 0.18
CA GLY A 139 1.23 -11.88 0.97
C GLY A 139 0.13 -12.91 0.74
N SER A 140 -1.13 -12.54 0.97
CA SER A 140 -2.27 -13.44 0.76
C SER A 140 -2.38 -13.94 -0.67
N ALA A 141 -1.99 -13.13 -1.66
CA ALA A 141 -1.98 -13.56 -3.06
C ALA A 141 -0.89 -14.61 -3.34
N MET A 142 0.28 -14.48 -2.73
CA MET A 142 1.34 -15.50 -2.85
C MET A 142 0.97 -16.78 -2.11
N ASP A 143 0.46 -16.68 -0.88
CA ASP A 143 -0.07 -17.84 -0.13
C ASP A 143 -1.16 -18.58 -0.92
N TYR A 144 -2.03 -17.83 -1.61
CA TYR A 144 -3.05 -18.41 -2.46
C TYR A 144 -2.45 -19.17 -3.64
N VAL A 145 -1.44 -18.61 -4.32
CA VAL A 145 -0.75 -19.28 -5.44
C VAL A 145 -0.03 -20.56 -4.96
N GLU A 146 0.63 -20.51 -3.79
CA GLU A 146 1.33 -21.66 -3.20
C GLU A 146 0.38 -22.81 -2.81
N GLN A 147 -0.87 -22.50 -2.50
CA GLN A 147 -1.92 -23.50 -2.20
C GLN A 147 -2.64 -24.04 -3.44
N MET A 148 -2.37 -23.50 -4.63
CA MET A 148 -2.95 -23.98 -5.87
C MET A 148 -2.34 -25.34 -6.28
N LYS A 149 -3.01 -26.00 -7.22
CA LYS A 149 -2.39 -27.13 -7.92
C LYS A 149 -1.57 -26.60 -9.10
N PRO A 150 -0.39 -27.15 -9.38
CA PRO A 150 0.40 -26.76 -10.56
C PRO A 150 -0.43 -26.79 -11.86
N SER A 151 -1.32 -27.77 -12.00
CA SER A 151 -2.24 -27.89 -13.14
C SER A 151 -3.14 -26.67 -13.35
N ASP A 152 -3.49 -25.93 -12.30
CA ASP A 152 -4.30 -24.70 -12.39
C ASP A 152 -3.51 -23.56 -13.08
N LEU A 153 -2.19 -23.65 -13.06
CA LEU A 153 -1.27 -22.75 -13.78
C LEU A 153 -0.79 -23.36 -15.11
N GLY A 154 -1.31 -24.53 -15.49
CA GLY A 154 -0.83 -25.27 -16.66
C GLY A 154 0.59 -25.81 -16.49
N LEU A 155 1.01 -26.08 -15.25
CA LEU A 155 2.33 -26.59 -14.89
C LEU A 155 2.27 -28.10 -14.62
N PRO A 156 3.36 -28.86 -14.88
CA PRO A 156 3.48 -30.24 -14.43
C PRO A 156 3.64 -30.33 -12.91
N GLY A 157 3.61 -31.54 -12.35
CA GLY A 157 3.83 -31.81 -10.92
C GLY A 157 2.54 -31.95 -10.11
N GLU A 158 2.70 -32.28 -8.83
CA GLU A 158 1.60 -32.54 -7.92
C GLU A 158 1.43 -31.44 -6.86
N SER A 159 2.49 -30.70 -6.54
CA SER A 159 2.51 -29.66 -5.51
C SER A 159 3.25 -28.41 -5.98
N MET A 160 2.78 -27.23 -5.55
CA MET A 160 3.50 -25.97 -5.74
C MET A 160 4.79 -25.89 -4.90
N GLU A 161 5.04 -26.82 -3.99
CA GLU A 161 6.34 -26.96 -3.29
C GLU A 161 7.50 -27.28 -4.26
N GLU A 162 7.20 -27.78 -5.47
CA GLU A 162 8.18 -28.01 -6.54
C GLU A 162 8.59 -26.69 -7.25
N TYR A 163 8.00 -25.56 -6.84
CA TYR A 163 8.16 -24.27 -7.50
C TYR A 163 8.45 -23.17 -6.48
N HIS A 164 9.19 -22.16 -6.94
CA HIS A 164 9.28 -20.88 -6.25
C HIS A 164 8.46 -19.83 -6.98
N THR A 165 7.64 -19.10 -6.23
CA THR A 165 6.83 -17.98 -6.74
C THR A 165 7.34 -16.67 -6.21
N TYR A 166 7.47 -15.67 -7.08
CA TYR A 166 7.92 -14.34 -6.71
C TYR A 166 6.93 -13.29 -7.22
N SER A 167 6.41 -12.47 -6.32
CA SER A 167 5.66 -11.29 -6.73
C SER A 167 6.60 -10.34 -7.46
N GLN A 168 6.22 -9.95 -8.67
CA GLN A 168 6.86 -8.82 -9.35
C GLN A 168 6.11 -7.56 -8.92
N GLY A 169 6.78 -6.64 -8.25
CA GLY A 169 6.17 -5.40 -7.82
C GLY A 169 5.43 -4.69 -8.98
N GLY A 170 4.30 -4.08 -8.67
CA GLY A 170 3.43 -3.42 -9.63
C GLY A 170 2.21 -4.25 -10.03
N ASN A 171 1.19 -3.52 -10.46
CA ASN A 171 -0.05 -4.08 -10.97
C ASN A 171 -0.13 -3.91 -12.50
N VAL A 172 -0.84 -4.80 -13.17
CA VAL A 172 -1.14 -4.72 -14.59
C VAL A 172 -2.63 -4.44 -14.74
N VAL A 173 -3.01 -3.49 -15.58
CA VAL A 173 -4.41 -3.20 -15.88
C VAL A 173 -4.79 -3.90 -17.19
N ILE A 174 -5.83 -4.75 -17.14
CA ILE A 174 -6.38 -5.48 -18.28
C ILE A 174 -7.88 -5.20 -18.30
N ASP A 175 -8.38 -4.60 -19.36
CA ASP A 175 -9.81 -4.25 -19.54
C ASP A 175 -10.38 -3.46 -18.33
N GLY A 176 -9.59 -2.50 -17.81
CA GLY A 176 -9.99 -1.68 -16.66
C GLY A 176 -9.91 -2.37 -15.30
N LYS A 177 -9.49 -3.64 -15.24
CA LYS A 177 -9.32 -4.39 -14.00
C LYS A 177 -7.85 -4.54 -13.64
N VAL A 178 -7.57 -4.50 -12.35
CA VAL A 178 -6.22 -4.61 -11.81
C VAL A 178 -5.85 -6.08 -11.61
N PHE A 179 -4.68 -6.45 -12.12
CA PHE A 179 -4.10 -7.78 -11.97
C PHE A 179 -2.72 -7.68 -11.33
N ARG A 180 -2.38 -8.68 -10.54
CA ARG A 180 -1.07 -8.82 -9.91
C ARG A 180 -0.18 -9.72 -10.74
N LYS A 181 1.07 -9.31 -10.93
CA LYS A 181 2.07 -10.05 -11.70
C LYS A 181 2.97 -10.86 -10.77
N PHE A 182 3.23 -12.12 -11.13
CA PHE A 182 4.17 -12.99 -10.43
C PHE A 182 4.93 -13.89 -11.41
N THR A 183 6.10 -14.33 -10.97
CA THR A 183 6.98 -15.21 -11.74
C THR A 183 7.09 -16.55 -11.04
N VAL A 184 7.12 -17.63 -11.81
CA VAL A 184 7.28 -18.98 -11.31
C VAL A 184 8.59 -19.56 -11.84
N TYR A 185 9.32 -20.24 -10.94
CA TYR A 185 10.53 -21.00 -11.23
C TYR A 185 10.35 -22.42 -10.72
N SER A 186 10.79 -23.43 -11.47
CA SER A 186 10.89 -24.80 -10.97
C SER A 186 12.15 -24.99 -10.14
N ILE A 187 12.08 -25.86 -9.14
CA ILE A 187 13.21 -26.20 -8.27
C ILE A 187 13.83 -27.49 -8.81
N ASP A 188 15.13 -27.46 -9.13
CA ASP A 188 15.92 -28.67 -9.33
C ASP A 188 16.66 -29.00 -8.04
N GLU A 189 16.16 -29.96 -7.28
CA GLU A 189 16.75 -30.40 -6.00
C GLU A 189 18.15 -31.00 -6.17
N VAL A 190 18.51 -31.51 -7.35
CA VAL A 190 19.80 -32.16 -7.60
C VAL A 190 20.90 -31.12 -7.81
N THR A 191 20.58 -30.08 -8.57
CA THR A 191 21.54 -29.01 -8.91
C THR A 191 21.40 -27.79 -8.02
N ASN A 192 20.33 -27.72 -7.22
CA ASN A 192 19.94 -26.57 -6.42
C ASN A 192 19.85 -25.28 -7.25
N THR A 193 19.31 -25.41 -8.47
CA THR A 193 19.06 -24.31 -9.39
C THR A 193 17.56 -24.09 -9.57
N ASN A 194 17.21 -22.86 -9.91
CA ASN A 194 15.85 -22.47 -10.22
C ASN A 194 15.74 -22.17 -11.73
N ASP A 195 14.95 -22.96 -12.44
CA ASP A 195 14.71 -22.75 -13.85
C ASP A 195 13.44 -21.93 -14.06
N PHE A 196 13.55 -20.89 -14.88
CA PHE A 196 12.42 -20.04 -15.20
C PHE A 196 11.31 -20.79 -15.92
N VAL A 197 10.07 -20.73 -15.40
CA VAL A 197 8.90 -21.40 -15.95
C VAL A 197 8.00 -20.43 -16.69
N GLY A 198 7.73 -19.29 -16.13
CA GLY A 198 6.86 -18.31 -16.77
C GLY A 198 6.47 -17.13 -15.89
N VAL A 199 5.81 -16.18 -16.54
CA VAL A 199 5.20 -15.02 -15.90
C VAL A 199 3.70 -15.19 -15.96
N PHE A 200 3.03 -14.89 -14.85
CA PHE A 200 1.59 -14.99 -14.70
C PHE A 200 1.03 -13.68 -14.19
N VAL A 201 -0.22 -13.39 -14.54
CA VAL A 201 -1.00 -12.28 -14.03
C VAL A 201 -2.32 -12.79 -13.47
N MET A 202 -2.61 -12.45 -12.22
CA MET A 202 -3.75 -12.96 -11.47
C MET A 202 -4.66 -11.80 -11.07
N SER A 203 -5.97 -11.98 -11.27
CA SER A 203 -6.98 -11.03 -10.76
C SER A 203 -6.89 -10.90 -9.24
N GLY A 204 -7.28 -9.75 -8.70
CA GLY A 204 -7.19 -9.48 -7.27
C GLY A 204 -7.89 -10.50 -6.37
N ASN A 205 -8.94 -11.16 -6.86
CA ASN A 205 -9.66 -12.22 -6.16
C ASN A 205 -9.16 -13.64 -6.48
N GLY A 206 -8.11 -13.79 -7.29
CA GLY A 206 -7.51 -15.07 -7.66
C GLY A 206 -8.33 -15.95 -8.62
N ARG A 207 -9.49 -15.48 -9.09
CA ARG A 207 -10.38 -16.30 -9.94
C ARG A 207 -9.87 -16.45 -11.36
N THR A 208 -9.25 -15.40 -11.89
CA THR A 208 -8.74 -15.37 -13.26
C THR A 208 -7.24 -15.26 -13.27
N ILE A 209 -6.57 -16.17 -13.98
CA ILE A 209 -5.12 -16.15 -14.13
C ILE A 209 -4.79 -16.31 -15.62
N TYR A 210 -3.86 -15.48 -16.08
CA TYR A 210 -3.28 -15.57 -17.42
C TYR A 210 -1.79 -15.88 -17.32
N ARG A 211 -1.29 -16.63 -18.29
CA ARG A 211 0.14 -16.75 -18.55
C ARG A 211 0.53 -15.66 -19.55
N GLN A 212 1.57 -14.91 -19.25
CA GLN A 212 2.10 -13.86 -20.13
C GLN A 212 3.25 -14.43 -20.97
N ASP A 213 3.13 -14.31 -22.28
CA ASP A 213 4.25 -14.52 -23.18
C ASP A 213 5.27 -13.40 -23.00
N GLN A 214 6.55 -13.74 -22.84
CA GLN A 214 7.59 -12.75 -22.54
C GLN A 214 8.06 -11.95 -23.74
N GLU A 215 7.94 -12.50 -24.94
CA GLU A 215 8.40 -11.85 -26.17
C GLU A 215 7.32 -10.93 -26.73
N THR A 216 6.08 -11.39 -26.72
CA THR A 216 4.95 -10.65 -27.30
C THR A 216 4.12 -9.87 -26.30
N GLY A 217 4.20 -10.25 -25.01
CA GLY A 217 3.33 -9.72 -23.95
C GLY A 217 1.90 -10.27 -24.00
N GLU A 218 1.60 -11.21 -24.91
CA GLU A 218 0.28 -11.79 -25.09
C GLU A 218 -0.15 -12.58 -23.86
N LEU A 219 -1.43 -12.47 -23.51
CA LEU A 219 -2.01 -13.11 -22.33
C LEU A 219 -2.86 -14.31 -22.74
N THR A 220 -2.48 -15.49 -22.27
CA THR A 220 -3.23 -16.72 -22.47
C THR A 220 -3.90 -17.16 -21.16
N PRO A 221 -5.23 -17.33 -21.11
CA PRO A 221 -5.90 -17.73 -19.88
C PRO A 221 -5.49 -19.17 -19.48
N VAL A 222 -5.15 -19.35 -18.19
CA VAL A 222 -4.84 -20.67 -17.61
C VAL A 222 -5.88 -21.09 -16.58
N LYS A 223 -6.53 -20.13 -15.93
CA LYS A 223 -7.65 -20.33 -15.01
C LYS A 223 -8.69 -19.22 -15.19
N GLN A 224 -9.97 -19.59 -15.24
CA GLN A 224 -11.12 -18.69 -15.30
C GLN A 224 -12.19 -19.13 -14.28
#